data_c00981b25d95b061a0520ca2707e21fa
#
_entry.id   c00981b25d95b061a0520ca2707e21fa
#
_cell.length_a   1.000
_cell.length_b   1.000
_cell.length_c   1.000
_cell.angle_alpha   90.00
_cell.angle_beta   90.00
_cell.angle_gamma   90.00
#
_symmetry.space_group_name_H-M   'P 1'
#
loop_
_entity.id
_entity.type
_entity.pdbx_description
1 polymer ?
#
loop_
_entity_poly.entity_id
_entity_poly.type
_entity_poly.pdbx_seq_one_letter_code
_entity_poly.pdbx_strand_id
1 'polypeptide(L)'
;MRRLLALGMVLAPIALAALGTARLVAEAPGPGRVAGAETGLAVRVAAVTAAPFVPVAQGWGNVRAADSWTAMSEVRGSVLWRDPDLASGRVVHEGAPLLRIDPADYQLAIAQAEADLASLTAEAAQIAAEAENTRRVLELEEARLALSEADAARTRELVAQGTAAASRRDEAERALLAARRTVVELQNVLSLIPSRQDRNAAQVARTEASLARARRDLSHTEIAAPFDLRITSAPAELYQVVSVGQVLVSGEGLSRAEVLAQVPIAAFQRMLSGVVIDGSILDIVDQEREGLVQVAVEPVSNPGQIWEGRLTRVEPALDPRARTVQAVIEVADPYDGADPPERIPLVGNLQVQVTMTGPELPEVIAIPAGAVHGGTVYLLDEGGRLELRDVTVAFRQGNLAVIAEGLTAGEQLVLDDIAPAIPGMALTAVSP
;
A
#
# COMPACT_ATOMS: atom_id res chain seq x y z
N MET A 1 -122.21 24.34 -16.20
CA MET A 1 -121.54 23.82 -17.44
C MET A 1 -120.45 24.75 -18.03
N ARG A 2 -120.17 25.97 -17.57
CA ARG A 2 -119.11 26.89 -18.07
C ARG A 2 -117.69 26.69 -17.48
N ARG A 3 -117.51 25.94 -16.37
CA ARG A 3 -116.14 25.70 -15.77
C ARG A 3 -115.45 24.46 -16.33
N LEU A 4 -116.11 23.50 -16.90
CA LEU A 4 -115.48 22.30 -17.48
C LEU A 4 -114.94 22.53 -18.93
N LEU A 5 -115.52 23.47 -19.71
CA LEU A 5 -115.07 23.88 -21.01
C LEU A 5 -113.76 24.69 -20.94
N ALA A 6 -113.50 25.48 -19.89
CA ALA A 6 -112.30 26.24 -19.72
C ALA A 6 -111.07 25.36 -19.35
N LEU A 7 -111.25 24.23 -18.61
CA LEU A 7 -110.20 23.33 -18.28
C LEU A 7 -109.71 22.54 -19.43
N GLY A 8 -110.65 22.19 -20.40
CA GLY A 8 -110.26 21.43 -21.63
C GLY A 8 -109.42 22.26 -22.58
N MET A 9 -109.66 23.58 -22.60
CA MET A 9 -109.00 24.50 -23.50
C MET A 9 -107.61 24.83 -23.11
N VAL A 10 -107.20 24.62 -21.82
CA VAL A 10 -105.84 24.80 -21.35
C VAL A 10 -105.08 23.47 -21.35
N LEU A 11 -105.72 22.36 -21.14
CA LEU A 11 -105.06 21.01 -21.09
C LEU A 11 -104.75 20.45 -22.48
N ALA A 12 -105.58 20.77 -23.50
CA ALA A 12 -105.37 20.29 -24.83
C ALA A 12 -104.07 20.80 -25.49
N PRO A 13 -103.67 22.07 -25.41
CA PRO A 13 -102.40 22.51 -25.97
C PRO A 13 -101.17 21.94 -25.21
N ILE A 14 -101.31 21.77 -23.87
CA ILE A 14 -100.30 21.19 -23.06
C ILE A 14 -100.06 19.69 -23.40
N ALA A 15 -101.15 18.98 -23.63
CA ALA A 15 -101.06 17.58 -24.10
C ALA A 15 -100.49 17.45 -25.51
N LEU A 16 -100.82 18.39 -26.38
CA LEU A 16 -100.27 18.42 -27.75
C LEU A 16 -98.78 18.80 -27.73
N ALA A 17 -98.40 19.72 -26.89
CA ALA A 17 -97.00 20.11 -26.73
C ALA A 17 -96.17 18.98 -26.11
N ALA A 18 -96.71 18.26 -25.12
CA ALA A 18 -96.06 17.10 -24.54
C ALA A 18 -95.92 15.91 -25.56
N LEU A 19 -96.93 15.72 -26.41
CA LEU A 19 -96.84 14.69 -27.46
C LEU A 19 -95.83 15.10 -28.54
N GLY A 20 -95.80 16.40 -28.88
CA GLY A 20 -94.82 16.94 -29.84
C GLY A 20 -93.39 16.85 -29.35
N THR A 21 -93.15 17.18 -28.09
CA THR A 21 -91.84 17.03 -27.51
C THR A 21 -91.42 15.56 -27.30
N ALA A 22 -92.35 14.66 -26.98
CA ALA A 22 -92.10 13.25 -26.88
C ALA A 22 -91.71 12.63 -28.27
N ARG A 23 -92.32 13.09 -29.34
CA ARG A 23 -91.94 12.67 -30.70
C ARG A 23 -90.62 13.25 -31.15
N LEU A 24 -90.33 14.50 -30.85
CA LEU A 24 -89.06 15.11 -31.18
C LEU A 24 -87.89 14.48 -30.39
N VAL A 25 -88.10 14.05 -29.16
CA VAL A 25 -87.10 13.31 -28.34
C VAL A 25 -86.95 11.88 -28.86
N ALA A 26 -88.09 11.24 -29.35
CA ALA A 26 -87.99 9.89 -29.90
C ALA A 26 -87.34 9.80 -31.27
N GLU A 27 -87.42 10.87 -32.07
CA GLU A 27 -86.80 10.99 -33.41
C GLU A 27 -85.42 11.71 -33.38
N ALA A 28 -84.93 12.16 -32.19
CA ALA A 28 -83.61 12.68 -32.05
C ALA A 28 -82.63 11.54 -32.27
N PRO A 29 -81.73 11.62 -33.27
CA PRO A 29 -80.70 10.63 -33.45
C PRO A 29 -79.91 10.61 -32.09
N GLY A 30 -79.85 9.44 -31.44
CA GLY A 30 -79.02 9.25 -30.26
C GLY A 30 -77.62 9.80 -30.54
N PRO A 31 -76.95 10.33 -29.53
CA PRO A 31 -75.58 10.84 -29.72
C PRO A 31 -74.80 9.75 -30.39
N GLY A 32 -74.43 9.99 -31.66
CA GLY A 32 -73.59 9.09 -32.45
C GLY A 32 -72.32 8.90 -31.55
N ARG A 33 -72.10 7.69 -31.14
CA ARG A 33 -70.76 7.34 -30.74
C ARG A 33 -69.88 7.55 -31.96
N VAL A 34 -69.25 8.74 -32.02
CA VAL A 34 -68.06 8.89 -32.84
C VAL A 34 -67.09 7.89 -32.23
N ALA A 35 -66.89 6.79 -32.99
CA ALA A 35 -65.68 6.00 -32.74
C ALA A 35 -64.54 7.00 -32.98
N GLY A 36 -64.15 7.71 -31.92
CA GLY A 36 -62.96 8.53 -31.96
C GLY A 36 -61.86 7.59 -32.36
N ALA A 37 -61.24 7.85 -33.49
CA ALA A 37 -59.92 7.27 -33.72
C ALA A 37 -59.17 7.48 -32.41
N GLU A 38 -58.78 6.38 -31.72
CA GLU A 38 -57.94 6.45 -30.51
C GLU A 38 -56.68 7.19 -30.95
N THR A 39 -56.67 8.52 -30.77
CA THR A 39 -55.47 9.31 -30.98
C THR A 39 -54.52 8.91 -29.85
N GLY A 40 -53.62 8.00 -30.19
CA GLY A 40 -52.61 7.53 -29.26
C GLY A 40 -51.84 8.72 -28.71
N LEU A 41 -51.59 8.70 -27.43
CA LEU A 41 -50.72 9.68 -26.79
C LEU A 41 -49.35 9.63 -27.44
N ALA A 42 -48.84 10.76 -27.95
CA ALA A 42 -47.52 10.85 -28.55
C ALA A 42 -46.44 10.70 -27.43
N VAL A 43 -45.57 9.71 -27.57
CA VAL A 43 -44.53 9.40 -26.61
C VAL A 43 -43.18 9.15 -27.28
N ARG A 44 -42.11 9.55 -26.66
CA ARG A 44 -40.78 9.26 -27.14
C ARG A 44 -40.46 7.80 -26.84
N VAL A 45 -39.97 7.08 -27.83
CA VAL A 45 -39.58 5.68 -27.69
C VAL A 45 -38.14 5.49 -28.12
N ALA A 46 -37.45 4.59 -27.44
CA ALA A 46 -36.11 4.15 -27.79
C ALA A 46 -36.06 2.61 -27.83
N ALA A 47 -35.37 2.06 -28.81
CA ALA A 47 -35.16 0.63 -28.85
C ALA A 47 -34.19 0.22 -27.74
N VAL A 48 -34.56 -0.80 -26.99
CA VAL A 48 -33.69 -1.42 -25.96
C VAL A 48 -32.56 -2.13 -26.70
N THR A 49 -31.34 -1.76 -26.40
CA THR A 49 -30.13 -2.37 -26.95
C THR A 49 -29.27 -2.96 -25.85
N ALA A 50 -28.74 -4.17 -26.09
CA ALA A 50 -27.64 -4.67 -25.32
C ALA A 50 -26.33 -4.07 -25.87
N ALA A 51 -25.54 -3.47 -25.02
CA ALA A 51 -24.28 -2.80 -25.37
C ALA A 51 -23.22 -3.07 -24.35
N PRO A 52 -21.93 -2.96 -24.73
CA PRO A 52 -20.84 -2.96 -23.74
C PRO A 52 -21.02 -1.87 -22.70
N PHE A 53 -20.79 -2.21 -21.44
CA PHE A 53 -20.94 -1.27 -20.33
C PHE A 53 -19.70 -1.29 -19.45
N VAL A 54 -19.20 -0.10 -19.12
CA VAL A 54 -18.03 0.06 -18.27
C VAL A 54 -18.45 0.56 -16.88
N PRO A 55 -18.33 -0.28 -15.85
CA PRO A 55 -18.67 0.13 -14.49
C PRO A 55 -17.60 1.07 -13.93
N VAL A 56 -18.04 2.16 -13.30
CA VAL A 56 -17.19 3.19 -12.72
C VAL A 56 -17.50 3.37 -11.25
N ALA A 57 -16.44 3.50 -10.44
CA ALA A 57 -16.53 3.90 -9.06
C ALA A 57 -15.80 5.24 -8.85
N GLN A 58 -16.47 6.19 -8.19
CA GLN A 58 -15.90 7.49 -7.86
C GLN A 58 -15.75 7.63 -6.36
N GLY A 59 -14.65 8.26 -5.96
CA GLY A 59 -14.35 8.57 -4.58
C GLY A 59 -13.59 9.88 -4.45
N TRP A 60 -13.46 10.37 -3.25
CA TRP A 60 -12.69 11.57 -2.93
C TRP A 60 -11.65 11.23 -1.87
N GLY A 61 -10.48 11.84 -1.98
CA GLY A 61 -9.40 11.60 -1.05
C GLY A 61 -8.43 12.75 -0.95
N ASN A 62 -7.47 12.58 -0.06
CA ASN A 62 -6.36 13.52 0.07
C ASN A 62 -5.07 12.84 -0.37
N VAL A 63 -4.23 13.61 -1.02
CA VAL A 63 -2.88 13.20 -1.40
C VAL A 63 -1.98 13.20 -0.17
N ARG A 64 -1.11 12.20 -0.06
CA ARG A 64 0.05 12.20 0.86
C ARG A 64 1.27 11.66 0.13
N ALA A 65 2.46 11.98 0.61
CA ALA A 65 3.65 11.32 0.12
C ALA A 65 3.60 9.81 0.48
N ALA A 66 4.03 8.95 -0.43
CA ALA A 66 4.14 7.52 -0.17
C ALA A 66 5.28 7.24 0.82
N ASP A 67 6.38 7.98 0.68
CA ASP A 67 7.56 7.85 1.52
C ASP A 67 7.71 9.07 2.41
N SER A 68 7.87 8.86 3.71
CA SER A 68 8.19 9.89 4.69
C SER A 68 9.45 9.51 5.45
N TRP A 69 10.30 10.46 5.70
CA TRP A 69 11.54 10.28 6.43
C TRP A 69 11.66 11.27 7.57
N THR A 70 12.11 10.77 8.71
CA THR A 70 12.41 11.60 9.86
C THR A 70 13.77 11.22 10.38
N ALA A 71 14.75 12.10 10.20
CA ALA A 71 16.09 11.95 10.76
C ALA A 71 16.04 12.26 12.24
N MET A 72 16.35 11.25 13.06
CA MET A 72 16.58 11.40 14.49
C MET A 72 18.07 11.27 14.76
N SER A 73 18.60 12.04 15.71
CA SER A 73 19.97 11.88 16.12
C SER A 73 20.19 10.52 16.78
N GLU A 74 21.12 9.74 16.27
CA GLU A 74 21.54 8.47 16.85
C GLU A 74 22.72 8.64 17.81
N VAL A 75 23.34 9.82 17.79
CA VAL A 75 24.51 10.18 18.58
C VAL A 75 24.30 11.53 19.28
N ARG A 76 25.08 11.80 20.34
CA ARG A 76 25.03 13.08 21.05
C ARG A 76 26.15 13.97 20.57
N GLY A 77 25.91 15.28 20.41
CA GLY A 77 26.94 16.25 20.09
C GLY A 77 26.38 17.60 19.72
N SER A 78 27.22 18.57 19.43
CA SER A 78 26.81 19.87 18.89
C SER A 78 26.76 19.83 17.37
N VAL A 79 25.79 20.48 16.76
CA VAL A 79 25.70 20.65 15.31
C VAL A 79 26.79 21.62 14.87
N LEU A 80 27.82 21.12 14.20
CA LEU A 80 28.92 21.95 13.68
C LEU A 80 28.65 22.56 12.32
N TRP A 81 27.84 21.86 11.53
CA TRP A 81 27.47 22.33 10.20
C TRP A 81 26.00 21.99 9.92
N ARG A 82 25.34 22.94 9.30
CA ARG A 82 23.97 22.83 8.81
C ARG A 82 23.93 23.41 7.41
N ASP A 83 23.28 22.73 6.49
CA ASP A 83 23.09 23.30 5.14
C ASP A 83 22.43 24.68 5.28
N PRO A 84 23.05 25.77 4.74
CA PRO A 84 22.53 27.13 4.87
C PRO A 84 21.10 27.29 4.34
N ASP A 85 20.75 26.50 3.33
CA ASP A 85 19.44 26.55 2.69
C ASP A 85 18.46 25.51 3.25
N LEU A 86 18.79 24.80 4.32
CA LEU A 86 17.94 23.80 4.94
C LEU A 86 16.70 24.46 5.57
N ALA A 87 15.62 24.51 4.80
CA ALA A 87 14.36 25.11 5.21
C ALA A 87 13.18 24.27 4.75
N SER A 88 12.02 24.43 5.42
CA SER A 88 10.78 23.80 4.99
C SER A 88 10.41 24.20 3.57
N GLY A 89 9.98 23.23 2.77
CA GLY A 89 9.63 23.41 1.35
C GLY A 89 10.77 23.20 0.36
N ARG A 90 12.04 23.21 0.80
CA ARG A 90 13.19 22.94 -0.07
C ARG A 90 13.21 21.49 -0.53
N VAL A 91 13.54 21.29 -1.79
CA VAL A 91 13.83 19.98 -2.39
C VAL A 91 15.32 19.71 -2.23
N VAL A 92 15.67 18.50 -1.80
CA VAL A 92 17.02 17.98 -1.68
C VAL A 92 17.13 16.63 -2.35
N HIS A 93 18.29 16.38 -2.99
CA HIS A 93 18.54 15.13 -3.70
C HIS A 93 19.17 14.09 -2.78
N GLU A 94 19.02 12.83 -3.16
CA GLU A 94 19.65 11.69 -2.50
C GLU A 94 21.15 11.94 -2.27
N GLY A 95 21.63 11.61 -1.05
CA GLY A 95 23.02 11.79 -0.65
C GLY A 95 23.42 13.22 -0.29
N ALA A 96 22.55 14.22 -0.48
CA ALA A 96 22.87 15.60 -0.11
C ALA A 96 23.08 15.71 1.41
N PRO A 97 24.21 16.30 1.87
CA PRO A 97 24.46 16.50 3.31
C PRO A 97 23.53 17.58 3.84
N LEU A 98 22.89 17.31 4.99
CA LEU A 98 21.93 18.21 5.63
C LEU A 98 22.48 18.82 6.92
N LEU A 99 23.08 17.96 7.76
CA LEU A 99 23.62 18.34 9.07
C LEU A 99 24.88 17.54 9.36
N ARG A 100 25.80 18.12 10.13
CA ARG A 100 26.96 17.42 10.69
C ARG A 100 27.08 17.73 12.18
N ILE A 101 27.07 16.66 12.98
CA ILE A 101 27.34 16.70 14.42
C ILE A 101 28.85 16.63 14.62
N ASP A 102 29.36 17.21 15.73
CA ASP A 102 30.80 17.21 16.06
C ASP A 102 31.36 15.77 16.12
N PRO A 103 32.30 15.43 15.22
CA PRO A 103 32.86 14.08 15.15
C PRO A 103 34.04 13.84 16.11
N ALA A 104 34.52 14.88 16.82
CA ALA A 104 35.80 14.84 17.52
C ALA A 104 35.87 13.71 18.55
N ASP A 105 34.87 13.57 19.41
CA ASP A 105 34.82 12.52 20.43
C ASP A 105 34.77 11.10 19.82
N TYR A 106 34.08 10.93 18.70
CA TYR A 106 33.96 9.65 17.99
C TYR A 106 35.27 9.28 17.27
N GLN A 107 35.97 10.26 16.69
CA GLN A 107 37.30 10.07 16.10
C GLN A 107 38.33 9.68 17.19
N LEU A 108 38.28 10.32 18.36
CA LEU A 108 39.11 9.96 19.48
C LEU A 108 38.85 8.52 19.97
N ALA A 109 37.59 8.11 20.08
CA ALA A 109 37.22 6.75 20.45
C ALA A 109 37.74 5.70 19.46
N ILE A 110 37.73 6.02 18.14
CA ILE A 110 38.33 5.16 17.10
C ILE A 110 39.83 5.06 17.30
N ALA A 111 40.53 6.19 17.45
CA ALA A 111 41.99 6.20 17.64
C ALA A 111 42.41 5.42 18.86
N GLN A 112 41.67 5.50 19.96
CA GLN A 112 41.93 4.72 21.18
C GLN A 112 41.72 3.21 20.93
N ALA A 113 40.62 2.79 20.31
CA ALA A 113 40.38 1.40 20.01
C ALA A 113 41.42 0.80 19.03
N GLU A 114 41.91 1.61 18.08
CA GLU A 114 42.97 1.21 17.14
C GLU A 114 44.33 1.04 17.86
N ALA A 115 44.65 1.93 18.84
CA ALA A 115 45.82 1.80 19.65
C ALA A 115 45.78 0.56 20.55
N ASP A 116 44.63 0.28 21.16
CA ASP A 116 44.42 -0.92 21.99
C ASP A 116 44.58 -2.20 21.14
N LEU A 117 44.04 -2.20 19.93
CA LEU A 117 44.18 -3.33 18.99
C LEU A 117 45.65 -3.56 18.57
N ALA A 118 46.39 -2.48 18.32
CA ALA A 118 47.81 -2.57 18.01
C ALA A 118 48.60 -3.15 19.20
N SER A 119 48.30 -2.76 20.44
CA SER A 119 48.91 -3.33 21.66
C SER A 119 48.63 -4.83 21.78
N LEU A 120 47.40 -5.27 21.58
CA LEU A 120 47.00 -6.68 21.64
C LEU A 120 47.64 -7.53 20.54
N THR A 121 47.82 -6.94 19.38
CA THR A 121 48.51 -7.56 18.25
C THR A 121 49.99 -7.79 18.57
N ALA A 122 50.64 -6.81 19.22
CA ALA A 122 52.01 -6.94 19.69
C ALA A 122 52.13 -8.02 20.79
N GLU A 123 51.17 -8.11 21.73
CA GLU A 123 51.11 -9.17 22.72
C GLU A 123 50.94 -10.55 22.09
N ALA A 124 50.09 -10.69 21.07
CA ALA A 124 49.95 -11.96 20.33
C ALA A 124 51.26 -12.39 19.67
N ALA A 125 51.99 -11.46 19.06
CA ALA A 125 53.29 -11.72 18.48
C ALA A 125 54.35 -12.15 19.54
N GLN A 126 54.30 -11.52 20.74
CA GLN A 126 55.13 -11.90 21.86
C GLN A 126 54.84 -13.32 22.32
N ILE A 127 53.58 -13.69 22.52
CA ILE A 127 53.16 -15.05 22.92
C ILE A 127 53.63 -16.09 21.89
N ALA A 128 53.48 -15.77 20.59
CA ALA A 128 53.94 -16.65 19.52
C ALA A 128 55.47 -16.84 19.56
N ALA A 129 56.24 -15.77 19.77
CA ALA A 129 57.70 -15.84 19.89
C ALA A 129 58.13 -16.63 21.13
N GLU A 130 57.47 -16.47 22.26
CA GLU A 130 57.70 -17.24 23.49
C GLU A 130 57.43 -18.73 23.25
N ALA A 131 56.33 -19.07 22.59
CA ALA A 131 55.99 -20.45 22.24
C ALA A 131 57.06 -21.11 21.36
N GLU A 132 57.50 -20.40 20.32
CA GLU A 132 58.51 -20.89 19.41
C GLU A 132 59.89 -21.09 20.09
N ASN A 133 60.29 -20.12 20.94
CA ASN A 133 61.54 -20.25 21.69
C ASN A 133 61.49 -21.44 22.69
N THR A 134 60.41 -21.59 23.44
CA THR A 134 60.22 -22.70 24.37
C THR A 134 60.20 -24.04 23.63
N ARG A 135 59.63 -24.14 22.43
CA ARG A 135 59.63 -25.35 21.62
C ARG A 135 61.02 -25.73 21.16
N ARG A 136 61.86 -24.77 20.74
CA ARG A 136 63.25 -25.02 20.37
C ARG A 136 64.10 -25.53 21.56
N VAL A 137 63.89 -24.91 22.75
CA VAL A 137 64.56 -25.36 23.97
C VAL A 137 64.09 -26.75 24.37
N LEU A 138 62.80 -27.06 24.24
CA LEU A 138 62.25 -28.40 24.51
C LEU A 138 62.89 -29.46 23.63
N GLU A 139 63.04 -29.20 22.32
CA GLU A 139 63.68 -30.13 21.37
C GLU A 139 65.13 -30.47 21.77
N LEU A 140 65.89 -29.46 22.25
CA LEU A 140 67.25 -29.66 22.75
C LEU A 140 67.28 -30.51 24.04
N GLU A 141 66.36 -30.26 24.96
CA GLU A 141 66.29 -31.01 26.23
C GLU A 141 65.72 -32.42 26.02
N GLU A 142 64.86 -32.67 25.04
CA GLU A 142 64.41 -33.99 24.65
C GLU A 142 65.60 -34.83 24.06
N ALA A 143 66.45 -34.21 23.21
CA ALA A 143 67.66 -34.83 22.75
C ALA A 143 68.61 -35.18 23.88
N ARG A 144 68.79 -34.28 24.87
CA ARG A 144 69.59 -34.53 26.09
C ARG A 144 69.00 -35.65 26.94
N LEU A 145 67.69 -35.71 27.11
CA LEU A 145 66.98 -36.77 27.82
C LEU A 145 67.25 -38.13 27.15
N ALA A 146 67.15 -38.22 25.84
CA ALA A 146 67.45 -39.46 25.09
C ALA A 146 68.87 -39.95 25.33
N LEU A 147 69.89 -39.05 25.34
CA LEU A 147 71.28 -39.40 25.67
C LEU A 147 71.38 -39.90 27.10
N SER A 148 70.73 -39.24 28.10
CA SER A 148 70.72 -39.65 29.49
C SER A 148 70.04 -41.00 29.72
N GLU A 149 68.97 -41.30 28.98
CA GLU A 149 68.28 -42.60 28.97
C GLU A 149 69.19 -43.73 28.46
N ALA A 150 69.91 -43.50 27.35
CA ALA A 150 70.86 -44.44 26.79
C ALA A 150 72.06 -44.72 27.73
N ASP A 151 72.58 -43.66 28.39
CA ASP A 151 73.69 -43.81 29.35
C ASP A 151 73.26 -44.55 30.63
N ALA A 152 72.07 -44.22 31.18
CA ALA A 152 71.50 -44.92 32.32
C ALA A 152 71.25 -46.43 31.99
N ALA A 153 70.74 -46.73 30.82
CA ALA A 153 70.54 -48.13 30.37
C ALA A 153 71.86 -48.88 30.29
N ARG A 154 72.87 -48.28 29.64
CA ARG A 154 74.21 -48.85 29.51
C ARG A 154 74.89 -49.12 30.84
N THR A 155 74.80 -48.11 31.75
CA THR A 155 75.40 -48.17 33.08
C THR A 155 74.70 -49.25 33.92
N ARG A 156 73.44 -49.47 33.89
CA ARG A 156 72.69 -50.54 34.55
C ARG A 156 73.20 -51.92 34.11
N GLU A 157 73.39 -52.08 32.80
CA GLU A 157 73.91 -53.35 32.20
C GLU A 157 75.32 -53.66 32.64
N LEU A 158 76.27 -52.68 32.67
CA LEU A 158 77.59 -52.80 33.15
C LEU A 158 77.67 -53.16 34.64
N VAL A 159 76.78 -52.58 35.44
CA VAL A 159 76.70 -52.94 36.89
C VAL A 159 76.13 -54.34 37.06
N ALA A 160 75.19 -54.80 36.30
CA ALA A 160 74.60 -56.12 36.33
C ALA A 160 75.68 -57.21 35.91
N GLN A 161 76.60 -56.86 34.97
CA GLN A 161 77.77 -57.66 34.64
C GLN A 161 78.91 -57.60 35.63
N GLY A 162 78.77 -56.80 36.70
CA GLY A 162 79.84 -56.68 37.74
C GLY A 162 81.05 -55.83 37.30
N THR A 163 81.01 -55.12 36.16
CA THR A 163 82.08 -54.32 35.59
C THR A 163 82.08 -52.85 36.00
N ALA A 164 81.01 -52.35 36.63
CA ALA A 164 80.91 -51.00 37.12
C ALA A 164 80.37 -50.95 38.56
N ALA A 165 80.67 -49.86 39.30
CA ALA A 165 80.25 -49.66 40.68
C ALA A 165 78.78 -49.25 40.74
N ALA A 166 78.04 -49.64 41.78
CA ALA A 166 76.65 -49.25 42.01
C ALA A 166 76.46 -47.71 42.11
N SER A 167 77.44 -46.98 42.62
CA SER A 167 77.39 -45.51 42.64
C SER A 167 77.32 -44.85 41.30
N ARG A 168 77.91 -45.48 40.24
CA ARG A 168 77.80 -45.00 38.85
C ARG A 168 76.38 -45.11 38.33
N ARG A 169 75.66 -46.19 38.61
CA ARG A 169 74.24 -46.35 38.23
C ARG A 169 73.42 -45.25 38.94
N ASP A 170 73.63 -45.01 40.22
CA ASP A 170 72.90 -44.02 41.02
C ASP A 170 73.16 -42.58 40.54
N GLU A 171 74.38 -42.30 39.99
CA GLU A 171 74.69 -41.02 39.32
C GLU A 171 73.98 -40.87 38.00
N ALA A 172 73.96 -41.89 37.10
CA ALA A 172 73.33 -41.89 35.86
C ALA A 172 71.80 -41.77 36.02
N GLU A 173 71.19 -42.44 36.97
CA GLU A 173 69.75 -42.33 37.29
C GLU A 173 69.36 -40.94 37.81
N ARG A 174 70.20 -40.29 38.63
CA ARG A 174 69.95 -38.91 39.06
C ARG A 174 70.02 -37.93 37.87
N ALA A 175 70.99 -38.11 36.95
CA ALA A 175 71.14 -37.31 35.77
C ALA A 175 69.86 -37.46 34.80
N LEU A 176 69.43 -38.71 34.66
CA LEU A 176 68.20 -39.03 33.88
C LEU A 176 66.98 -38.34 34.53
N LEU A 177 66.77 -38.47 35.84
CA LEU A 177 65.62 -37.83 36.51
C LEU A 177 65.66 -36.29 36.40
N ALA A 178 66.88 -35.69 36.46
CA ALA A 178 67.05 -34.25 36.26
C ALA A 178 66.65 -33.81 34.81
N ALA A 179 67.16 -34.55 33.81
CA ALA A 179 66.78 -34.27 32.38
C ALA A 179 65.28 -34.42 32.14
N ARG A 180 64.65 -35.49 32.66
CA ARG A 180 63.22 -35.74 32.51
C ARG A 180 62.39 -34.61 33.16
N ARG A 181 62.81 -34.13 34.35
CA ARG A 181 62.15 -33.02 35.03
C ARG A 181 62.16 -31.75 34.17
N THR A 182 63.28 -31.39 33.56
CA THR A 182 63.39 -30.21 32.69
C THR A 182 62.44 -30.31 31.46
N VAL A 183 62.37 -31.49 30.83
CA VAL A 183 61.45 -31.73 29.71
C VAL A 183 60.01 -31.55 30.15
N VAL A 184 59.59 -32.13 31.31
CA VAL A 184 58.22 -31.98 31.82
C VAL A 184 57.91 -30.52 32.17
N GLU A 185 58.85 -29.77 32.75
CA GLU A 185 58.69 -28.34 33.06
C GLU A 185 58.42 -27.52 31.78
N LEU A 186 59.19 -27.76 30.69
CA LEU A 186 59.00 -27.08 29.39
C LEU A 186 57.71 -27.48 28.71
N GLN A 187 57.32 -28.74 28.76
CA GLN A 187 56.03 -29.23 28.24
C GLN A 187 54.84 -28.56 28.97
N ASN A 188 54.96 -28.42 30.30
CA ASN A 188 53.96 -27.71 31.11
C ASN A 188 53.84 -26.23 30.68
N VAL A 189 54.98 -25.53 30.47
CA VAL A 189 54.99 -24.16 29.96
C VAL A 189 54.27 -24.08 28.61
N LEU A 190 54.61 -24.98 27.64
CA LEU A 190 53.97 -25.02 26.35
C LEU A 190 52.47 -25.30 26.41
N SER A 191 52.03 -26.16 27.35
CA SER A 191 50.62 -26.50 27.53
C SER A 191 49.75 -25.32 27.94
N LEU A 192 50.35 -24.25 28.55
CA LEU A 192 49.66 -23.03 28.96
C LEU A 192 49.56 -21.97 27.85
N ILE A 193 50.39 -22.09 26.79
CA ILE A 193 50.40 -21.12 25.68
C ILE A 193 49.07 -21.03 24.93
N PRO A 194 48.37 -22.12 24.55
CA PRO A 194 47.07 -22.05 23.90
C PRO A 194 46.08 -21.22 24.71
N SER A 195 45.98 -21.45 26.02
CA SER A 195 45.06 -20.69 26.89
C SER A 195 45.39 -19.19 26.96
N ARG A 196 46.66 -18.81 26.79
CA ARG A 196 47.07 -17.40 26.69
C ARG A 196 46.73 -16.82 25.34
N GLN A 197 46.94 -17.59 24.26
CA GLN A 197 46.54 -17.21 22.89
C GLN A 197 45.03 -17.00 22.81
N ASP A 198 44.23 -17.94 23.33
CA ASP A 198 42.76 -17.85 23.34
C ASP A 198 42.28 -16.61 24.09
N ARG A 199 42.89 -16.31 25.23
CA ARG A 199 42.58 -15.11 26.02
C ARG A 199 42.89 -13.83 25.24
N ASN A 200 44.06 -13.76 24.61
CA ASN A 200 44.43 -12.61 23.79
C ASN A 200 43.49 -12.47 22.58
N ALA A 201 43.18 -13.58 21.89
CA ALA A 201 42.22 -13.59 20.76
C ALA A 201 40.84 -13.08 21.21
N ALA A 202 40.34 -13.52 22.35
CA ALA A 202 39.07 -13.02 22.92
C ALA A 202 39.11 -11.51 23.19
N GLN A 203 40.26 -10.99 23.67
CA GLN A 203 40.42 -9.55 23.93
C GLN A 203 40.52 -8.76 22.62
N VAL A 204 41.20 -9.28 21.59
CA VAL A 204 41.25 -8.72 20.25
C VAL A 204 39.81 -8.60 19.68
N ALA A 205 39.03 -9.68 19.69
CA ALA A 205 37.65 -9.69 19.20
C ALA A 205 36.77 -8.67 19.93
N ARG A 206 36.94 -8.51 21.24
CA ARG A 206 36.23 -7.50 22.02
C ARG A 206 36.62 -6.08 21.60
N THR A 207 37.89 -5.82 21.36
CA THR A 207 38.39 -4.49 20.94
C THR A 207 37.98 -4.16 19.52
N GLU A 208 37.99 -5.16 18.62
CA GLU A 208 37.44 -5.02 17.24
C GLU A 208 35.94 -4.65 17.24
N ALA A 209 35.15 -5.30 18.12
CA ALA A 209 33.74 -4.95 18.29
C ALA A 209 33.55 -3.50 18.79
N SER A 210 34.44 -3.05 19.72
CA SER A 210 34.45 -1.66 20.20
C SER A 210 34.80 -0.68 19.06
N LEU A 211 35.82 -0.99 18.26
CA LEU A 211 36.20 -0.19 17.08
C LEU A 211 35.06 -0.11 16.06
N ALA A 212 34.41 -1.23 15.77
CA ALA A 212 33.28 -1.26 14.86
C ALA A 212 32.12 -0.39 15.34
N ARG A 213 31.86 -0.39 16.68
CA ARG A 213 30.87 0.50 17.27
C ARG A 213 31.26 1.97 17.14
N ALA A 214 32.49 2.35 17.47
CA ALA A 214 32.96 3.72 17.38
C ALA A 214 32.90 4.26 15.93
N ARG A 215 33.21 3.43 14.94
CA ARG A 215 33.10 3.78 13.51
C ARG A 215 31.64 3.99 13.08
N ARG A 216 30.70 3.17 13.57
CA ARG A 216 29.27 3.36 13.33
C ARG A 216 28.79 4.67 13.96
N ASP A 217 29.15 4.93 15.20
CA ASP A 217 28.77 6.14 15.90
C ASP A 217 29.33 7.40 15.17
N LEU A 218 30.52 7.31 14.58
CA LEU A 218 31.07 8.36 13.71
C LEU A 218 30.23 8.53 12.44
N SER A 219 29.80 7.45 11.79
CA SER A 219 28.97 7.57 10.58
C SER A 219 27.63 8.24 10.86
N HIS A 220 27.09 8.09 12.07
CA HIS A 220 25.84 8.73 12.49
C HIS A 220 25.99 10.21 12.84
N THR A 221 27.22 10.77 12.78
CA THR A 221 27.44 12.23 12.90
C THR A 221 27.11 12.97 11.61
N GLU A 222 27.04 12.30 10.47
CA GLU A 222 26.71 12.90 9.17
C GLU A 222 25.28 12.50 8.78
N ILE A 223 24.41 13.49 8.67
CA ILE A 223 23.01 13.31 8.29
C ILE A 223 22.85 13.76 6.86
N ALA A 224 22.51 12.82 5.96
CA ALA A 224 22.27 13.06 4.54
C ALA A 224 20.86 12.57 4.14
N ALA A 225 20.35 13.11 3.04
CA ALA A 225 19.05 12.69 2.50
C ALA A 225 19.13 11.25 1.96
N PRO A 226 18.25 10.32 2.38
CA PRO A 226 18.27 8.92 1.93
C PRO A 226 17.69 8.70 0.53
N PHE A 227 16.92 9.64 0.02
CA PHE A 227 16.30 9.68 -1.30
C PHE A 227 15.93 11.13 -1.64
N ASP A 228 15.49 11.40 -2.86
CA ASP A 228 14.98 12.72 -3.25
C ASP A 228 13.74 13.07 -2.43
N LEU A 229 13.83 14.16 -1.66
CA LEU A 229 12.76 14.54 -0.75
C LEU A 229 12.56 16.05 -0.67
N ARG A 230 11.38 16.45 -0.22
CA ARG A 230 11.07 17.83 0.18
C ARG A 230 11.09 17.93 1.70
N ILE A 231 11.85 18.86 2.23
CA ILE A 231 11.92 19.14 3.67
C ILE A 231 10.56 19.64 4.17
N THR A 232 10.01 18.97 5.16
CA THR A 232 8.79 19.40 5.86
C THR A 232 9.12 20.22 7.11
N SER A 233 10.16 19.81 7.86
CA SER A 233 10.66 20.55 9.00
C SER A 233 12.15 20.29 9.25
N ALA A 234 12.85 21.25 9.81
CA ALA A 234 14.26 21.17 10.19
C ALA A 234 14.49 21.92 11.51
N PRO A 235 14.08 21.34 12.66
CA PRO A 235 14.14 22.02 13.94
C PRO A 235 15.55 22.12 14.53
N ALA A 236 16.54 21.39 14.01
CA ALA A 236 17.91 21.42 14.51
C ALA A 236 18.64 22.68 14.02
N GLU A 237 19.22 23.44 14.96
CA GLU A 237 19.92 24.67 14.69
C GLU A 237 21.46 24.52 14.79
N LEU A 238 22.19 25.39 14.11
CA LEU A 238 23.65 25.42 14.17
C LEU A 238 24.11 25.71 15.61
N TYR A 239 25.13 24.99 16.08
CA TYR A 239 25.70 25.03 17.46
C TYR A 239 24.75 24.54 18.55
N GLN A 240 23.58 24.04 18.21
CA GLN A 240 22.71 23.36 19.17
C GLN A 240 23.31 22.01 19.57
N VAL A 241 23.24 21.68 20.86
CA VAL A 241 23.56 20.34 21.35
C VAL A 241 22.34 19.45 21.16
N VAL A 242 22.51 18.36 20.43
CA VAL A 242 21.48 17.36 20.19
C VAL A 242 21.72 16.11 21.02
N SER A 243 20.63 15.42 21.35
CA SER A 243 20.64 14.17 22.09
C SER A 243 20.07 13.03 21.26
N VAL A 244 20.43 11.80 21.61
CA VAL A 244 19.89 10.60 20.95
C VAL A 244 18.36 10.60 20.99
N GLY A 245 17.72 10.34 19.85
CA GLY A 245 16.27 10.35 19.66
C GLY A 245 15.66 11.73 19.36
N GLN A 246 16.46 12.80 19.35
CA GLN A 246 15.97 14.12 18.96
C GLN A 246 15.76 14.20 17.45
N VAL A 247 14.60 14.70 17.02
CA VAL A 247 14.29 14.95 15.61
C VAL A 247 15.19 16.10 15.10
N LEU A 248 15.87 15.86 13.99
CA LEU A 248 16.78 16.80 13.34
C LEU A 248 16.16 17.40 12.09
N VAL A 249 15.62 16.55 11.21
CA VAL A 249 15.01 16.93 9.93
C VAL A 249 13.86 15.94 9.65
N SER A 250 12.80 16.44 9.03
CA SER A 250 11.74 15.60 8.47
C SER A 250 11.51 16.00 7.03
N GLY A 251 11.17 15.03 6.19
CA GLY A 251 10.91 15.27 4.77
C GLY A 251 9.98 14.21 4.18
N GLU A 252 9.45 14.52 3.02
CA GLU A 252 8.56 13.68 2.23
C GLU A 252 9.19 13.38 0.87
N GLY A 253 9.12 12.11 0.45
CA GLY A 253 9.62 11.67 -0.85
C GLY A 253 8.89 12.32 -2.02
N LEU A 254 9.59 12.46 -3.14
CA LEU A 254 9.09 13.12 -4.34
C LEU A 254 8.67 12.15 -5.44
N SER A 255 9.13 10.90 -5.39
CA SER A 255 8.95 9.92 -6.47
C SER A 255 7.55 9.32 -6.54
N ARG A 256 6.84 9.26 -5.41
CA ARG A 256 5.53 8.62 -5.34
C ARG A 256 4.60 9.36 -4.38
N ALA A 257 3.34 9.47 -4.80
CA ALA A 257 2.27 9.96 -3.94
C ALA A 257 1.23 8.86 -3.73
N GLU A 258 0.63 8.82 -2.56
CA GLU A 258 -0.54 8.01 -2.27
C GLU A 258 -1.78 8.88 -2.11
N VAL A 259 -2.88 8.42 -2.68
CA VAL A 259 -4.22 9.01 -2.48
C VAL A 259 -5.05 8.05 -1.65
N LEU A 260 -5.52 8.53 -0.50
CA LEU A 260 -6.45 7.77 0.33
C LEU A 260 -7.88 8.15 -0.06
N ALA A 261 -8.46 7.40 -0.99
CA ALA A 261 -9.79 7.68 -1.53
C ALA A 261 -10.90 6.96 -0.78
N GLN A 262 -11.91 7.70 -0.35
CA GLN A 262 -13.14 7.18 0.22
C GLN A 262 -14.12 6.87 -0.91
N VAL A 263 -14.40 5.59 -1.14
CA VAL A 263 -15.25 5.11 -2.24
C VAL A 263 -16.48 4.43 -1.67
N PRO A 264 -17.70 4.78 -2.08
CA PRO A 264 -18.91 4.09 -1.64
C PRO A 264 -18.82 2.58 -1.95
N ILE A 265 -19.07 1.74 -0.92
CA ILE A 265 -18.90 0.29 -1.05
C ILE A 265 -19.70 -0.29 -2.20
N ALA A 266 -20.94 0.20 -2.41
CA ALA A 266 -21.78 -0.25 -3.49
C ALA A 266 -21.22 0.13 -4.89
N ALA A 267 -20.53 1.25 -5.02
CA ALA A 267 -19.86 1.64 -6.27
C ALA A 267 -18.62 0.77 -6.51
N PHE A 268 -17.84 0.55 -5.46
CA PHE A 268 -16.65 -0.30 -5.52
C PHE A 268 -16.99 -1.76 -5.89
N GLN A 269 -18.05 -2.34 -5.27
CA GLN A 269 -18.51 -3.68 -5.61
C GLN A 269 -19.00 -3.78 -7.05
N ARG A 270 -19.72 -2.75 -7.57
CA ARG A 270 -20.17 -2.70 -8.96
C ARG A 270 -19.02 -2.62 -9.95
N MET A 271 -18.00 -1.82 -9.65
CA MET A 271 -16.81 -1.69 -10.49
C MET A 271 -16.14 -3.05 -10.69
N LEU A 272 -16.18 -3.91 -9.68
CA LEU A 272 -15.63 -5.27 -9.72
C LEU A 272 -16.61 -6.30 -10.32
N SER A 273 -17.81 -5.90 -10.77
CA SER A 273 -18.74 -6.79 -11.45
C SER A 273 -18.08 -7.35 -12.72
N GLY A 274 -18.09 -8.66 -12.87
CA GLY A 274 -17.43 -9.34 -13.99
C GLY A 274 -15.97 -9.75 -13.74
N VAL A 275 -15.37 -9.36 -12.62
CA VAL A 275 -14.09 -9.92 -12.15
C VAL A 275 -14.38 -11.19 -11.37
N VAL A 276 -13.86 -12.33 -11.85
CA VAL A 276 -13.85 -13.56 -11.04
C VAL A 276 -12.78 -13.40 -9.97
N ILE A 277 -13.22 -13.20 -8.74
CA ILE A 277 -12.34 -13.07 -7.58
C ILE A 277 -12.20 -14.44 -6.96
N ASP A 278 -11.02 -15.04 -7.08
CA ASP A 278 -10.65 -16.24 -6.34
C ASP A 278 -10.11 -15.80 -4.96
N GLY A 279 -11.02 -15.72 -3.97
CA GLY A 279 -10.66 -15.32 -2.62
C GLY A 279 -11.44 -14.12 -2.08
N SER A 280 -10.82 -13.35 -1.20
CA SER A 280 -11.39 -12.14 -0.60
C SER A 280 -11.29 -10.92 -1.53
N ILE A 281 -12.21 -9.98 -1.38
CA ILE A 281 -12.11 -8.63 -2.02
C ILE A 281 -10.78 -7.93 -1.69
N LEU A 282 -10.14 -8.29 -0.58
CA LEU A 282 -8.85 -7.76 -0.14
C LEU A 282 -7.68 -8.35 -0.97
N ASP A 283 -7.88 -9.53 -1.57
CA ASP A 283 -6.85 -10.22 -2.37
C ASP A 283 -6.81 -9.75 -3.85
N ILE A 284 -7.67 -8.81 -4.24
CA ILE A 284 -7.74 -8.28 -5.62
C ILE A 284 -6.42 -7.61 -6.01
N VAL A 285 -5.74 -7.03 -5.06
CA VAL A 285 -4.50 -6.28 -5.28
C VAL A 285 -3.29 -7.21 -5.31
N ASP A 286 -3.31 -8.32 -4.54
CA ASP A 286 -2.19 -9.27 -4.45
C ASP A 286 -2.11 -10.23 -5.65
N GLN A 287 -3.18 -10.37 -6.42
CA GLN A 287 -3.24 -11.26 -7.59
C GLN A 287 -2.83 -10.55 -8.88
N GLU A 288 -1.59 -10.03 -8.99
CA GLU A 288 -0.90 -9.62 -10.25
C GLU A 288 -1.81 -9.24 -11.47
N ARG A 289 -3.00 -8.74 -11.23
CA ARG A 289 -3.92 -8.33 -12.29
C ARG A 289 -3.69 -6.85 -12.61
N GLU A 290 -2.44 -6.52 -12.95
CA GLU A 290 -2.09 -5.23 -13.54
C GLU A 290 -3.02 -4.96 -14.73
N GLY A 291 -3.75 -3.85 -14.66
CA GLY A 291 -4.60 -3.36 -15.76
C GLY A 291 -6.10 -3.69 -15.69
N LEU A 292 -6.59 -4.45 -14.68
CA LEU A 292 -8.03 -4.71 -14.54
C LEU A 292 -8.83 -3.48 -14.12
N VAL A 293 -8.22 -2.57 -13.36
CA VAL A 293 -8.83 -1.33 -12.90
C VAL A 293 -7.96 -0.17 -13.34
N GLN A 294 -8.48 0.68 -14.20
CA GLN A 294 -7.83 1.94 -14.54
C GLN A 294 -8.23 3.00 -13.53
N VAL A 295 -7.26 3.76 -13.05
CA VAL A 295 -7.50 4.78 -12.04
C VAL A 295 -7.04 6.14 -12.55
N ALA A 296 -7.96 7.10 -12.56
CA ALA A 296 -7.68 8.49 -12.85
C ALA A 296 -7.83 9.33 -11.58
N VAL A 297 -6.83 10.14 -11.29
CA VAL A 297 -6.78 11.06 -10.15
C VAL A 297 -6.84 12.49 -10.66
N GLU A 298 -7.82 13.26 -10.20
CA GLU A 298 -8.08 14.62 -10.66
C GLU A 298 -8.16 15.58 -9.46
N PRO A 299 -7.31 16.63 -9.40
CA PRO A 299 -7.41 17.64 -8.36
C PRO A 299 -8.73 18.41 -8.42
N VAL A 300 -9.43 18.51 -7.29
CA VAL A 300 -10.69 19.26 -7.21
C VAL A 300 -10.50 20.75 -7.55
N SER A 301 -9.32 21.29 -7.27
CA SER A 301 -8.97 22.69 -7.55
C SER A 301 -8.65 22.96 -9.03
N ASN A 302 -8.35 21.93 -9.83
CA ASN A 302 -7.99 22.08 -11.23
C ASN A 302 -8.60 20.94 -12.07
N PRO A 303 -9.92 20.99 -12.37
CA PRO A 303 -10.60 20.00 -13.16
C PRO A 303 -10.02 19.90 -14.58
N GLY A 304 -9.87 18.65 -15.08
CA GLY A 304 -9.27 18.34 -16.36
C GLY A 304 -7.79 18.00 -16.32
N GLN A 305 -7.12 18.19 -15.20
CA GLN A 305 -5.76 17.71 -14.96
C GLN A 305 -5.81 16.28 -14.41
N ILE A 306 -5.52 15.31 -15.25
CA ILE A 306 -5.60 13.89 -14.90
C ILE A 306 -4.21 13.33 -14.65
N TRP A 307 -4.09 12.57 -13.57
CA TRP A 307 -2.94 11.75 -13.22
C TRP A 307 -3.36 10.29 -13.28
N GLU A 308 -2.54 9.46 -13.90
CA GLU A 308 -2.74 8.03 -13.87
C GLU A 308 -2.31 7.48 -12.51
N GLY A 309 -3.19 6.70 -11.89
CA GLY A 309 -2.95 6.05 -10.63
C GLY A 309 -3.07 4.54 -10.73
N ARG A 310 -2.51 3.85 -9.75
CA ARG A 310 -2.64 2.40 -9.58
C ARG A 310 -3.25 2.09 -8.22
N LEU A 311 -4.30 1.28 -8.20
CA LEU A 311 -4.85 0.76 -6.95
C LEU A 311 -3.84 -0.22 -6.32
N THR A 312 -3.25 0.16 -5.17
CA THR A 312 -2.23 -0.64 -4.50
C THR A 312 -2.81 -1.49 -3.37
N ARG A 313 -3.80 -1.00 -2.66
CA ARG A 313 -4.46 -1.73 -1.58
C ARG A 313 -5.81 -1.13 -1.24
N VAL A 314 -6.64 -1.93 -0.60
CA VAL A 314 -7.89 -1.52 0.02
C VAL A 314 -7.74 -1.73 1.53
N GLU A 315 -7.93 -0.67 2.30
CA GLU A 315 -7.84 -0.76 3.75
C GLU A 315 -8.94 -1.68 4.30
N PRO A 316 -8.62 -2.55 5.26
CA PRO A 316 -9.59 -3.52 5.79
C PRO A 316 -10.69 -2.89 6.65
N ALA A 317 -10.52 -1.63 7.05
CA ALA A 317 -11.49 -0.92 7.87
C ALA A 317 -12.51 -0.19 6.98
N LEU A 318 -13.78 -0.57 7.11
CA LEU A 318 -14.89 0.17 6.53
C LEU A 318 -15.26 1.34 7.45
N ASP A 319 -15.54 2.53 6.89
CA ASP A 319 -16.20 3.58 7.65
C ASP A 319 -17.70 3.24 7.76
N PRO A 320 -18.20 2.85 8.94
CA PRO A 320 -19.60 2.41 9.09
C PRO A 320 -20.59 3.57 8.97
N ARG A 321 -20.13 4.81 9.12
CA ARG A 321 -20.98 6.01 9.02
C ARG A 321 -21.09 6.46 7.57
N ALA A 322 -19.98 6.54 6.87
CA ALA A 322 -19.92 6.91 5.45
C ALA A 322 -20.29 5.74 4.52
N ARG A 323 -20.23 4.49 5.00
CA ARG A 323 -20.38 3.26 4.17
C ARG A 323 -19.43 3.26 2.98
N THR A 324 -18.19 3.68 3.22
CA THR A 324 -17.12 3.73 2.23
C THR A 324 -16.03 2.73 2.54
N VAL A 325 -15.36 2.26 1.51
CA VAL A 325 -14.07 1.59 1.57
C VAL A 325 -12.99 2.63 1.34
N GLN A 326 -11.85 2.48 2.01
CA GLN A 326 -10.69 3.30 1.77
C GLN A 326 -9.77 2.60 0.77
N ALA A 327 -9.77 3.10 -0.47
CA ALA A 327 -8.87 2.65 -1.51
C ALA A 327 -7.59 3.50 -1.49
N VAL A 328 -6.44 2.85 -1.53
CA VAL A 328 -5.14 3.51 -1.60
C VAL A 328 -4.62 3.41 -3.03
N ILE A 329 -4.47 4.56 -3.65
CA ILE A 329 -4.02 4.72 -5.02
C ILE A 329 -2.62 5.32 -5.01
N GLU A 330 -1.67 4.66 -5.65
CA GLU A 330 -0.32 5.18 -5.88
C GLU A 330 -0.27 5.91 -7.20
N VAL A 331 0.35 7.09 -7.18
CA VAL A 331 0.66 7.89 -8.37
C VAL A 331 2.18 8.04 -8.43
N ALA A 332 2.78 7.57 -9.52
CA ALA A 332 4.21 7.75 -9.78
C ALA A 332 4.48 9.19 -10.24
N ASP A 333 5.65 9.68 -9.90
CA ASP A 333 6.18 10.98 -10.33
C ASP A 333 5.18 12.14 -10.21
N PRO A 334 4.63 12.39 -9.00
CA PRO A 334 3.55 13.37 -8.78
C PRO A 334 3.94 14.81 -9.10
N TYR A 335 5.24 15.07 -9.34
CA TYR A 335 5.81 16.36 -9.74
C TYR A 335 6.15 16.44 -11.22
N ASP A 336 6.04 15.34 -11.98
CA ASP A 336 6.39 15.32 -13.41
C ASP A 336 5.46 16.23 -14.22
N GLY A 337 6.06 17.01 -15.10
CA GLY A 337 5.35 17.98 -15.94
C GLY A 337 4.61 19.05 -15.14
N ALA A 338 4.96 19.27 -13.87
CA ALA A 338 4.40 20.39 -13.09
C ALA A 338 4.86 21.73 -13.66
N ASP A 339 3.87 22.58 -14.00
CA ASP A 339 4.07 23.94 -14.53
C ASP A 339 3.02 24.86 -13.91
N PRO A 340 3.16 25.25 -12.64
CA PRO A 340 2.21 26.13 -11.99
C PRO A 340 2.17 27.53 -12.64
N PRO A 341 0.96 28.12 -12.86
CA PRO A 341 -0.33 27.69 -12.32
C PRO A 341 -1.09 26.66 -13.20
N GLU A 342 -0.62 26.37 -14.41
CA GLU A 342 -1.35 25.54 -15.39
C GLU A 342 -1.45 24.10 -14.92
N ARG A 343 -0.35 23.51 -14.47
CA ARG A 343 -0.29 22.14 -13.94
C ARG A 343 0.27 22.10 -12.54
N ILE A 344 -0.61 21.88 -11.57
CA ILE A 344 -0.26 21.82 -10.14
C ILE A 344 0.23 20.40 -9.81
N PRO A 345 1.41 20.22 -9.17
CA PRO A 345 1.84 18.90 -8.72
C PRO A 345 0.91 18.33 -7.62
N LEU A 346 0.87 17.01 -7.51
CA LEU A 346 0.11 16.34 -6.45
C LEU A 346 0.86 16.43 -5.10
N VAL A 347 0.73 17.58 -4.46
CA VAL A 347 1.33 17.84 -3.14
C VAL A 347 0.49 17.26 -2.00
N GLY A 348 1.13 17.01 -0.86
CA GLY A 348 0.46 16.53 0.34
C GLY A 348 -0.73 17.41 0.75
N ASN A 349 -1.80 16.77 1.24
CA ASN A 349 -3.10 17.36 1.62
C ASN A 349 -3.92 17.97 0.47
N LEU A 350 -3.52 17.83 -0.79
CA LEU A 350 -4.35 18.22 -1.91
C LEU A 350 -5.57 17.30 -2.00
N GLN A 351 -6.77 17.91 -2.09
CA GLN A 351 -8.01 17.15 -2.27
C GLN A 351 -8.17 16.76 -3.74
N VAL A 352 -8.43 15.48 -3.98
CA VAL A 352 -8.59 14.91 -5.32
C VAL A 352 -9.85 14.07 -5.43
N GLN A 353 -10.40 14.03 -6.62
CA GLN A 353 -11.38 13.05 -7.04
C GLN A 353 -10.66 11.88 -7.69
N VAL A 354 -11.06 10.68 -7.33
CA VAL A 354 -10.55 9.43 -7.92
C VAL A 354 -11.68 8.78 -8.69
N THR A 355 -11.41 8.48 -9.96
CA THR A 355 -12.31 7.72 -10.83
C THR A 355 -11.65 6.39 -11.14
N MET A 356 -12.25 5.30 -10.70
CA MET A 356 -11.80 3.93 -10.96
C MET A 356 -12.74 3.31 -11.98
N THR A 357 -12.17 2.78 -13.05
CA THR A 357 -12.87 2.16 -14.16
C THR A 357 -12.60 0.66 -14.15
N GLY A 358 -13.65 -0.13 -14.02
CA GLY A 358 -13.58 -1.58 -14.01
C GLY A 358 -13.55 -2.19 -15.43
N PRO A 359 -13.50 -3.52 -15.54
CA PRO A 359 -13.53 -4.22 -16.80
C PRO A 359 -14.84 -4.01 -17.53
N GLU A 360 -14.79 -4.01 -18.85
CA GLU A 360 -15.96 -3.91 -19.72
C GLU A 360 -16.85 -5.15 -19.60
N LEU A 361 -18.13 -4.92 -19.34
CA LEU A 361 -19.17 -5.95 -19.36
C LEU A 361 -19.73 -6.04 -20.78
N PRO A 362 -19.63 -7.18 -21.48
CA PRO A 362 -19.84 -7.23 -22.94
C PRO A 362 -21.27 -7.01 -23.39
N GLU A 363 -22.25 -7.46 -22.65
CA GLU A 363 -23.69 -7.40 -23.03
C GLU A 363 -24.54 -7.00 -21.81
N VAL A 364 -24.90 -5.73 -21.76
CA VAL A 364 -25.70 -5.19 -20.65
C VAL A 364 -26.82 -4.33 -21.23
N ILE A 365 -28.05 -4.50 -20.72
CA ILE A 365 -29.17 -3.61 -21.03
C ILE A 365 -29.11 -2.43 -20.05
N ALA A 366 -28.72 -1.26 -20.56
CA ALA A 366 -28.71 -0.01 -19.81
C ALA A 366 -29.71 0.97 -20.40
N ILE A 367 -30.65 1.42 -19.58
CA ILE A 367 -31.71 2.34 -19.98
C ILE A 367 -31.61 3.65 -19.19
N PRO A 368 -32.18 4.78 -19.68
CA PRO A 368 -32.24 5.99 -18.89
C PRO A 368 -32.93 5.74 -17.54
N ALA A 369 -32.33 6.17 -16.42
CA ALA A 369 -32.86 5.93 -15.07
C ALA A 369 -34.25 6.55 -14.87
N GLY A 370 -34.58 7.62 -15.61
CA GLY A 370 -35.90 8.26 -15.61
C GLY A 370 -37.02 7.43 -16.23
N ALA A 371 -36.67 6.39 -17.04
CA ALA A 371 -37.66 5.49 -17.63
C ALA A 371 -38.08 4.34 -16.67
N VAL A 372 -37.50 4.28 -15.48
CA VAL A 372 -37.85 3.29 -14.44
C VAL A 372 -38.74 3.95 -13.38
N HIS A 373 -40.00 3.59 -13.37
CA HIS A 373 -41.04 4.13 -12.47
C HIS A 373 -41.39 3.14 -11.36
N GLY A 374 -40.71 3.26 -10.20
CA GLY A 374 -40.99 2.41 -9.05
C GLY A 374 -40.65 0.91 -9.22
N GLY A 375 -39.77 0.55 -10.18
CA GLY A 375 -39.44 -0.83 -10.50
C GLY A 375 -40.18 -1.36 -11.73
N THR A 376 -41.02 -0.53 -12.39
CA THR A 376 -41.75 -0.84 -13.61
C THR A 376 -41.26 0.04 -14.77
N VAL A 377 -41.22 -0.47 -15.96
CA VAL A 377 -40.92 0.29 -17.19
C VAL A 377 -42.12 0.26 -18.10
N TYR A 378 -42.21 1.25 -18.97
CA TYR A 378 -43.25 1.41 -19.97
C TYR A 378 -42.72 0.95 -21.32
N LEU A 379 -43.40 -0.02 -21.93
CA LEU A 379 -43.08 -0.55 -23.25
C LEU A 379 -44.21 -0.26 -24.23
N LEU A 380 -43.85 -0.10 -25.50
CA LEU A 380 -44.78 -0.03 -26.60
C LEU A 380 -44.84 -1.41 -27.24
N ASP A 381 -46.00 -2.05 -27.20
CA ASP A 381 -46.20 -3.33 -27.85
C ASP A 381 -46.33 -3.21 -29.40
N GLU A 382 -46.33 -4.33 -30.13
CA GLU A 382 -46.48 -4.35 -31.59
C GLU A 382 -47.81 -3.75 -32.07
N GLY A 383 -48.83 -3.67 -31.20
CA GLY A 383 -50.12 -3.07 -31.47
C GLY A 383 -50.21 -1.57 -31.17
N GLY A 384 -49.11 -0.93 -30.78
CA GLY A 384 -49.07 0.50 -30.37
C GLY A 384 -49.74 0.76 -29.05
N ARG A 385 -49.72 -0.19 -28.11
CA ARG A 385 -50.35 -0.05 -26.82
C ARG A 385 -49.31 -0.08 -25.70
N LEU A 386 -49.63 0.58 -24.59
CA LEU A 386 -48.80 0.64 -23.37
C LEU A 386 -48.81 -0.72 -22.68
N GLU A 387 -47.65 -1.32 -22.54
CA GLU A 387 -47.38 -2.44 -21.64
C GLU A 387 -46.58 -1.95 -20.42
N LEU A 388 -47.03 -2.33 -19.23
CA LEU A 388 -46.34 -2.10 -17.99
C LEU A 388 -45.61 -3.38 -17.61
N ARG A 389 -44.30 -3.29 -17.47
CA ARG A 389 -43.48 -4.46 -17.15
C ARG A 389 -42.58 -4.21 -15.97
N ASP A 390 -42.63 -5.12 -15.01
CA ASP A 390 -41.74 -5.07 -13.86
C ASP A 390 -40.32 -5.47 -14.26
N VAL A 391 -39.34 -4.71 -13.78
CA VAL A 391 -37.94 -4.93 -14.05
C VAL A 391 -37.12 -4.97 -12.76
N THR A 392 -36.08 -5.80 -12.77
CA THR A 392 -35.08 -5.82 -11.71
C THR A 392 -33.90 -4.95 -12.10
N VAL A 393 -33.73 -3.82 -11.41
CA VAL A 393 -32.58 -2.94 -11.61
C VAL A 393 -31.38 -3.53 -10.85
N ALA A 394 -30.34 -3.95 -11.59
CA ALA A 394 -29.10 -4.42 -10.98
C ALA A 394 -28.41 -3.28 -10.21
N PHE A 395 -28.23 -2.12 -10.88
CA PHE A 395 -27.67 -0.91 -10.26
C PHE A 395 -27.95 0.32 -11.15
N ARG A 396 -27.59 1.51 -10.60
CA ARG A 396 -27.62 2.77 -11.34
C ARG A 396 -26.24 3.39 -11.38
N GLN A 397 -25.89 3.97 -12.55
CA GLN A 397 -24.64 4.71 -12.74
C GLN A 397 -24.90 5.99 -13.54
N GLY A 398 -24.65 7.13 -12.94
CA GLY A 398 -25.03 8.41 -13.56
C GLY A 398 -26.53 8.48 -13.85
N ASN A 399 -26.88 8.73 -15.12
CA ASN A 399 -28.27 8.78 -15.61
C ASN A 399 -28.77 7.45 -16.19
N LEU A 400 -28.05 6.35 -16.00
CA LEU A 400 -28.40 5.03 -16.52
C LEU A 400 -28.82 4.08 -15.40
N ALA A 401 -29.81 3.23 -15.68
CA ALA A 401 -30.18 2.07 -14.89
C ALA A 401 -29.82 0.81 -15.69
N VAL A 402 -29.00 -0.03 -15.09
CA VAL A 402 -28.64 -1.34 -15.63
C VAL A 402 -29.67 -2.34 -15.17
N ILE A 403 -30.28 -3.05 -16.10
CA ILE A 403 -31.37 -3.99 -15.87
C ILE A 403 -30.80 -5.39 -15.82
N ALA A 404 -31.12 -6.12 -14.73
CA ALA A 404 -30.75 -7.53 -14.58
C ALA A 404 -31.75 -8.45 -15.23
N GLU A 405 -33.07 -8.15 -15.05
CA GLU A 405 -34.17 -9.00 -15.53
C GLU A 405 -35.38 -8.14 -15.92
N GLY A 406 -36.20 -8.63 -16.87
CA GLY A 406 -37.45 -8.01 -17.24
C GLY A 406 -37.45 -7.27 -18.58
N LEU A 407 -36.27 -7.07 -19.20
CA LEU A 407 -36.16 -6.48 -20.55
C LEU A 407 -35.34 -7.37 -21.50
N THR A 408 -35.68 -7.32 -22.77
CA THR A 408 -34.94 -7.97 -23.85
C THR A 408 -34.53 -6.94 -24.92
N ALA A 409 -33.42 -7.22 -25.60
CA ALA A 409 -32.98 -6.36 -26.70
C ALA A 409 -34.00 -6.40 -27.83
N GLY A 410 -34.31 -5.23 -28.45
CA GLY A 410 -35.26 -5.05 -29.50
C GLY A 410 -36.62 -4.48 -29.07
N GLU A 411 -36.96 -4.54 -27.78
CA GLU A 411 -38.19 -3.96 -27.24
C GLU A 411 -38.18 -2.42 -27.34
N GLN A 412 -39.38 -1.83 -27.46
CA GLN A 412 -39.55 -0.37 -27.54
C GLN A 412 -39.85 0.23 -26.19
N LEU A 413 -38.86 0.88 -25.57
CA LEU A 413 -38.96 1.54 -24.27
C LEU A 413 -39.56 2.95 -24.43
N VAL A 414 -40.58 3.26 -23.66
CA VAL A 414 -41.14 4.61 -23.56
C VAL A 414 -40.29 5.43 -22.59
N LEU A 415 -39.82 6.59 -23.03
CA LEU A 415 -38.95 7.45 -22.26
C LEU A 415 -39.70 8.48 -21.41
N ASP A 416 -40.95 8.76 -21.76
CA ASP A 416 -41.79 9.77 -21.12
C ASP A 416 -42.52 9.20 -19.90
N ASP A 417 -42.65 10.02 -18.86
CA ASP A 417 -43.47 9.69 -17.70
C ASP A 417 -44.96 9.93 -18.04
N ILE A 418 -45.73 8.85 -18.07
CA ILE A 418 -47.15 8.89 -18.39
C ILE A 418 -47.96 8.86 -17.10
N ALA A 419 -48.74 9.89 -16.87
CA ALA A 419 -49.61 9.95 -15.69
C ALA A 419 -51.08 10.32 -16.09
N PRO A 420 -52.06 9.44 -15.90
CA PRO A 420 -51.96 8.06 -15.38
C PRO A 420 -51.52 7.05 -16.46
N ALA A 421 -50.60 6.14 -16.12
CA ALA A 421 -50.23 5.02 -16.99
C ALA A 421 -51.27 3.90 -16.85
N ILE A 422 -52.08 3.72 -17.90
CA ILE A 422 -53.11 2.67 -17.91
C ILE A 422 -52.69 1.59 -18.92
N PRO A 423 -52.52 0.31 -18.48
CA PRO A 423 -52.19 -0.76 -19.39
C PRO A 423 -53.14 -0.85 -20.57
N GLY A 424 -52.62 -1.01 -21.80
CA GLY A 424 -53.37 -1.13 -23.01
C GLY A 424 -53.84 0.20 -23.64
N MET A 425 -53.50 1.37 -23.07
CA MET A 425 -53.79 2.65 -23.73
C MET A 425 -53.04 2.80 -25.05
N ALA A 426 -53.68 3.44 -26.03
CA ALA A 426 -53.06 3.67 -27.34
C ALA A 426 -51.97 4.71 -27.24
N LEU A 427 -50.78 4.39 -27.76
CA LEU A 427 -49.61 5.28 -27.84
C LEU A 427 -49.20 5.46 -29.31
N THR A 428 -48.61 6.60 -29.61
CA THR A 428 -48.00 6.86 -30.91
C THR A 428 -46.53 7.18 -30.71
N ALA A 429 -45.64 6.35 -31.27
CA ALA A 429 -44.20 6.54 -31.17
C ALA A 429 -43.76 7.81 -31.89
N VAL A 430 -42.97 8.62 -31.17
CA VAL A 430 -42.26 9.76 -31.74
C VAL A 430 -40.77 9.50 -31.51
N SER A 431 -39.93 9.73 -32.50
CA SER A 431 -38.47 9.62 -32.31
C SER A 431 -37.98 10.55 -31.23
N PRO A 432 -37.00 10.12 -30.42
CA PRO A 432 -36.45 10.90 -29.30
C PRO A 432 -35.79 12.20 -29.70
#